data_7912b8dc33a2a3a17d6ac87596ca6c2c
#
_entry.id   7912b8dc33a2a3a17d6ac87596ca6c2c
#
_cell.length_a   1.000
_cell.length_b   1.000
_cell.length_c   1.000
_cell.angle_alpha   90.00
_cell.angle_beta   90.00
_cell.angle_gamma   90.00
#
_symmetry.space_group_name_H-M   'P 1'
#
loop_
_entity.id
_entity.type
_entity.pdbx_description
1 polymer ?
#
loop_
_entity_poly.entity_id
_entity_poly.type
_entity_poly.pdbx_seq_one_letter_code
_entity_poly.pdbx_strand_id
1 'polypeptide(L)'
;VTGAEIRRLYPEYAEDLHRVRAEQREFLAANGKGFTAQLDDIEAEITYLLLRARRPELVVELGTLHGWSTTWILRALRDNGTGMLRSHDIAERVRETVPAELRGNWEFRPGDARETMPELPERTEYLFIDADHGARFARWYVRALLEPCSWPMNVSVHDVFHWRFAKPLSEGRVVLDWLDTRRQPWFTAARAKARGEFDALCALRAELGFTEDIKASKANPMLYFALS
;
A
#
# COMPACT_ATOMS: atom_id res chain seq x y z
N VAL A 1 3.69 7.12 -11.04
CA VAL A 1 4.41 5.87 -10.74
C VAL A 1 4.57 5.05 -12.01
N THR A 2 5.76 4.52 -12.27
CA THR A 2 6.08 3.70 -13.47
C THR A 2 6.92 2.47 -13.09
N GLY A 3 6.89 1.42 -13.94
CA GLY A 3 7.73 0.24 -13.74
C GLY A 3 9.24 0.57 -13.79
N ALA A 4 9.65 1.51 -14.64
CA ALA A 4 11.03 1.97 -14.69
C ALA A 4 11.47 2.65 -13.36
N GLU A 5 10.60 3.46 -12.77
CA GLU A 5 10.82 4.06 -11.47
C GLU A 5 10.99 2.99 -10.38
N ILE A 6 10.07 2.04 -10.29
CA ILE A 6 10.13 0.97 -9.30
C ILE A 6 11.42 0.15 -9.44
N ARG A 7 11.78 -0.26 -10.67
CA ARG A 7 13.03 -1.01 -10.91
C ARG A 7 14.29 -0.23 -10.54
N ARG A 8 14.29 1.09 -10.64
CA ARG A 8 15.39 1.94 -10.15
C ARG A 8 15.47 1.98 -8.63
N LEU A 9 14.33 2.03 -7.94
CA LEU A 9 14.28 2.12 -6.47
C LEU A 9 14.77 0.84 -5.78
N TYR A 10 14.54 -0.35 -6.37
CA TYR A 10 14.97 -1.61 -5.78
C TYR A 10 16.48 -1.66 -5.43
N PRO A 11 17.41 -1.43 -6.38
CA PRO A 11 18.83 -1.40 -6.04
C PRO A 11 19.22 -0.21 -5.16
N GLU A 12 18.54 0.94 -5.29
CA GLU A 12 18.80 2.13 -4.48
C GLU A 12 18.55 1.88 -2.99
N TYR A 13 17.53 1.08 -2.63
CA TYR A 13 17.16 0.77 -1.26
C TYR A 13 17.34 -0.70 -0.89
N ALA A 14 18.19 -1.44 -1.60
CA ALA A 14 18.31 -2.89 -1.42
C ALA A 14 18.73 -3.29 0.00
N GLU A 15 19.70 -2.60 0.60
CA GLU A 15 20.16 -2.87 1.97
C GLU A 15 19.06 -2.63 3.00
N ASP A 16 18.32 -1.54 2.87
CA ASP A 16 17.19 -1.25 3.74
C ASP A 16 16.08 -2.29 3.58
N LEU A 17 15.78 -2.69 2.35
CA LEU A 17 14.79 -3.75 2.08
C LEU A 17 15.20 -5.08 2.70
N HIS A 18 16.47 -5.50 2.63
CA HIS A 18 16.95 -6.72 3.28
C HIS A 18 16.69 -6.67 4.78
N ARG A 19 17.02 -5.56 5.44
CA ARG A 19 16.79 -5.35 6.87
C ARG A 19 15.29 -5.39 7.20
N VAL A 20 14.48 -4.59 6.50
CA VAL A 20 13.04 -4.50 6.77
C VAL A 20 12.32 -5.82 6.50
N ARG A 21 12.72 -6.58 5.47
CA ARG A 21 12.19 -7.91 5.22
C ARG A 21 12.50 -8.88 6.36
N ALA A 22 13.68 -8.82 6.95
CA ALA A 22 14.02 -9.62 8.14
C ALA A 22 13.12 -9.25 9.33
N GLU A 23 12.98 -7.96 9.62
CA GLU A 23 12.08 -7.46 10.68
C GLU A 23 10.61 -7.89 10.45
N GLN A 24 10.14 -7.88 9.20
CA GLN A 24 8.77 -8.31 8.86
C GLN A 24 8.59 -9.82 8.99
N ARG A 25 9.61 -10.60 8.70
CA ARG A 25 9.60 -12.06 8.93
C ARG A 25 9.48 -12.37 10.43
N GLU A 26 10.25 -11.67 11.25
CA GLU A 26 10.17 -11.78 12.71
C GLU A 26 8.79 -11.36 13.22
N PHE A 27 8.26 -10.25 12.73
CA PHE A 27 6.91 -9.77 13.06
C PHE A 27 5.84 -10.80 12.71
N LEU A 28 5.89 -11.40 11.52
CA LEU A 28 4.96 -12.44 11.10
C LEU A 28 5.07 -13.69 11.99
N ALA A 29 6.28 -14.11 12.33
CA ALA A 29 6.54 -15.26 13.19
C ALA A 29 6.03 -15.03 14.63
N ALA A 30 6.23 -13.83 15.17
CA ALA A 30 5.80 -13.46 16.53
C ALA A 30 4.27 -13.44 16.70
N ASN A 31 3.52 -13.11 15.64
CA ASN A 31 2.06 -13.04 15.69
C ASN A 31 1.35 -14.39 15.45
N GLY A 32 2.04 -15.37 14.87
CA GLY A 32 1.62 -16.77 14.85
C GLY A 32 0.31 -17.06 14.11
N LYS A 33 -0.41 -18.10 14.57
CA LYS A 33 -1.66 -18.55 13.96
C LYS A 33 -2.79 -17.53 14.19
N GLY A 34 -3.45 -17.15 13.09
CA GLY A 34 -4.56 -16.18 13.11
C GLY A 34 -4.18 -14.79 12.64
N PHE A 35 -2.88 -14.51 12.45
CA PHE A 35 -2.42 -13.30 11.78
C PHE A 35 -2.52 -13.47 10.26
N THR A 36 -3.03 -12.45 9.58
CA THR A 36 -3.14 -12.45 8.12
C THR A 36 -2.24 -11.36 7.55
N ALA A 37 -1.27 -11.76 6.73
CA ALA A 37 -0.50 -10.86 5.88
C ALA A 37 -1.28 -10.68 4.57
N GLN A 38 -1.81 -9.49 4.32
CA GLN A 38 -2.60 -9.21 3.11
C GLN A 38 -1.73 -8.97 1.89
N LEU A 39 -0.80 -8.04 1.99
CA LEU A 39 0.12 -7.74 0.90
C LEU A 39 1.08 -8.90 0.67
N ASP A 40 1.29 -9.26 -0.57
CA ASP A 40 2.42 -10.09 -0.93
C ASP A 40 3.74 -9.30 -0.94
N ASP A 41 4.86 -10.00 -1.12
CA ASP A 41 6.18 -9.37 -0.98
C ASP A 41 6.39 -8.22 -1.96
N ILE A 42 5.99 -8.37 -3.23
CA ILE A 42 6.20 -7.32 -4.23
C ILE A 42 5.34 -6.09 -3.93
N GLU A 43 4.09 -6.27 -3.49
CA GLU A 43 3.21 -5.16 -3.11
C GLU A 43 3.75 -4.39 -1.91
N ALA A 44 4.18 -5.12 -0.89
CA ALA A 44 4.73 -4.55 0.31
C ALA A 44 6.06 -3.81 0.04
N GLU A 45 6.94 -4.42 -0.75
CA GLU A 45 8.21 -3.83 -1.15
C GLU A 45 8.02 -2.57 -2.00
N ILE A 46 7.11 -2.57 -2.99
CA ILE A 46 6.81 -1.38 -3.79
C ILE A 46 6.26 -0.26 -2.91
N THR A 47 5.35 -0.58 -1.98
CA THR A 47 4.81 0.40 -1.03
C THR A 47 5.92 1.02 -0.19
N TYR A 48 6.81 0.20 0.38
CA TYR A 48 7.98 0.65 1.12
C TYR A 48 8.88 1.55 0.27
N LEU A 49 9.24 1.13 -0.94
CA LEU A 49 10.12 1.86 -1.86
C LEU A 49 9.54 3.23 -2.26
N LEU A 50 8.25 3.30 -2.55
CA LEU A 50 7.58 4.56 -2.85
C LEU A 50 7.62 5.51 -1.65
N LEU A 51 7.33 5.03 -0.45
CA LEU A 51 7.40 5.82 0.78
C LEU A 51 8.82 6.31 1.07
N ARG A 52 9.85 5.47 0.84
CA ARG A 52 11.26 5.87 0.99
C ARG A 52 11.65 6.97 0.01
N ALA A 53 11.24 6.83 -1.24
CA ALA A 53 11.56 7.81 -2.29
C ALA A 53 10.79 9.12 -2.15
N ARG A 54 9.53 9.08 -1.72
CA ARG A 54 8.65 10.25 -1.61
C ARG A 54 8.83 11.01 -0.29
N ARG A 55 9.23 10.30 0.78
CA ARG A 55 9.43 10.86 2.14
C ARG A 55 8.23 11.68 2.63
N PRO A 56 6.99 11.12 2.58
CA PRO A 56 5.80 11.87 2.91
C PRO A 56 5.78 12.32 4.38
N GLU A 57 5.26 13.51 4.63
CA GLU A 57 5.01 14.01 5.99
C GLU A 57 3.75 13.40 6.60
N LEU A 58 2.72 13.13 5.78
CA LEU A 58 1.50 12.47 6.21
C LEU A 58 1.09 11.36 5.25
N VAL A 59 0.96 10.16 5.83
CA VAL A 59 0.38 8.98 5.18
C VAL A 59 -0.96 8.68 5.82
N VAL A 60 -1.98 8.43 5.02
CA VAL A 60 -3.28 7.92 5.48
C VAL A 60 -3.46 6.50 4.98
N GLU A 61 -3.86 5.60 5.88
CA GLU A 61 -4.16 4.19 5.60
C GLU A 61 -5.62 3.90 5.90
N LEU A 62 -6.33 3.32 4.93
CA LEU A 62 -7.69 2.82 5.09
C LEU A 62 -7.67 1.29 5.06
N GLY A 63 -8.01 0.68 6.19
CA GLY A 63 -7.89 -0.76 6.41
C GLY A 63 -6.52 -1.16 6.93
N THR A 64 -6.49 -1.79 8.10
CA THR A 64 -5.27 -2.23 8.77
C THR A 64 -5.28 -3.71 9.11
N LEU A 65 -6.50 -4.25 9.32
CA LEU A 65 -6.76 -5.61 9.82
C LEU A 65 -5.81 -6.00 10.97
N HIS A 66 -4.73 -6.71 10.66
CA HIS A 66 -3.73 -7.17 11.62
C HIS A 66 -2.43 -6.34 11.61
N GLY A 67 -2.37 -5.23 10.86
CA GLY A 67 -1.22 -4.34 10.83
C GLY A 67 -0.06 -4.78 9.92
N TRP A 68 -0.30 -5.66 8.94
CA TRP A 68 0.75 -6.07 8.01
C TRP A 68 1.21 -4.92 7.13
N SER A 69 0.31 -4.22 6.44
CA SER A 69 0.59 -3.00 5.69
C SER A 69 1.09 -1.87 6.60
N THR A 70 0.42 -1.68 7.74
CA THR A 70 0.76 -0.67 8.76
C THR A 70 2.23 -0.75 9.16
N THR A 71 2.76 -1.95 9.44
CA THR A 71 4.16 -2.12 9.86
C THR A 71 5.16 -1.88 8.72
N TRP A 72 4.84 -2.20 7.47
CA TRP A 72 5.65 -1.84 6.31
C TRP A 72 5.73 -0.32 6.13
N ILE A 73 4.59 0.37 6.24
CA ILE A 73 4.51 1.84 6.15
C ILE A 73 5.32 2.50 7.29
N LEU A 74 5.10 2.06 8.53
CA LEU A 74 5.79 2.62 9.69
C LEU A 74 7.30 2.42 9.64
N ARG A 75 7.78 1.28 9.13
CA ARG A 75 9.21 1.04 8.92
C ARG A 75 9.78 1.97 7.86
N ALA A 76 9.04 2.25 6.78
CA ALA A 76 9.47 3.21 5.78
C ALA A 76 9.59 4.63 6.36
N LEU A 77 8.63 5.06 7.17
CA LEU A 77 8.65 6.37 7.84
C LEU A 77 9.78 6.45 8.89
N ARG A 78 9.99 5.40 9.69
CA ARG A 78 11.13 5.29 10.60
C ARG A 78 12.46 5.47 9.85
N ASP A 79 12.63 4.75 8.75
CA ASP A 79 13.86 4.79 7.95
C ASP A 79 14.06 6.11 7.21
N ASN A 80 13.00 6.85 6.99
CA ASN A 80 13.04 8.24 6.53
C ASN A 80 13.41 9.24 7.64
N GLY A 81 13.23 8.87 8.91
CA GLY A 81 13.38 9.78 10.05
C GLY A 81 12.31 10.88 10.09
N THR A 82 11.24 10.77 9.34
CA THR A 82 10.14 11.75 9.25
C THR A 82 8.84 11.07 8.81
N GLY A 83 7.72 11.75 8.99
CA GLY A 83 6.40 11.35 8.57
C GLY A 83 5.56 10.74 9.69
N MET A 84 4.24 10.88 9.55
CA MET A 84 3.21 10.36 10.44
C MET A 84 2.30 9.42 9.63
N LEU A 85 1.92 8.30 10.22
CA LEU A 85 0.88 7.43 9.70
C LEU A 85 -0.41 7.63 10.48
N ARG A 86 -1.51 7.91 9.79
CA ARG A 86 -2.87 7.86 10.34
C ARG A 86 -3.63 6.71 9.70
N SER A 87 -4.01 5.72 10.50
CA SER A 87 -4.72 4.54 10.05
C SER A 87 -6.16 4.53 10.52
N HIS A 88 -7.09 4.13 9.65
CA HIS A 88 -8.52 3.98 9.93
C HIS A 88 -8.96 2.54 9.69
N ASP A 89 -9.62 1.92 10.67
CA ASP A 89 -10.22 0.59 10.53
C ASP A 89 -11.39 0.42 11.51
N ILE A 90 -12.37 -0.39 11.14
CA ILE A 90 -13.46 -0.83 12.02
C ILE A 90 -12.98 -1.87 13.06
N ALA A 91 -11.90 -2.59 12.76
CA ALA A 91 -11.28 -3.57 13.62
C ALA A 91 -10.09 -2.98 14.37
N GLU A 92 -10.00 -3.21 15.68
CA GLU A 92 -8.95 -2.62 16.53
C GLU A 92 -7.75 -3.55 16.78
N ARG A 93 -7.69 -4.71 16.13
CA ARG A 93 -6.62 -5.71 16.34
C ARG A 93 -5.22 -5.17 16.09
N VAL A 94 -5.08 -4.24 15.17
CA VAL A 94 -3.82 -3.56 14.85
C VAL A 94 -3.17 -2.90 16.10
N ARG A 95 -3.96 -2.48 17.08
CA ARG A 95 -3.44 -1.88 18.34
C ARG A 95 -2.62 -2.86 19.17
N GLU A 96 -2.93 -4.15 19.07
CA GLU A 96 -2.24 -5.20 19.82
C GLU A 96 -1.00 -5.69 19.10
N THR A 97 -1.01 -5.67 17.78
CA THR A 97 0.02 -6.26 16.91
C THR A 97 1.16 -5.33 16.56
N VAL A 98 0.89 -4.03 16.31
CA VAL A 98 1.95 -3.07 15.94
C VAL A 98 2.99 -2.98 17.06
N PRO A 99 4.30 -3.23 16.76
CA PRO A 99 5.39 -3.15 17.72
C PRO A 99 5.48 -1.78 18.40
N ALA A 100 5.81 -1.77 19.69
CA ALA A 100 5.82 -0.55 20.51
C ALA A 100 6.78 0.51 19.94
N GLU A 101 7.93 0.10 19.41
CA GLU A 101 8.96 0.95 18.84
C GLU A 101 8.53 1.67 17.54
N LEU A 102 7.47 1.18 16.88
CA LEU A 102 6.91 1.81 15.68
C LEU A 102 5.76 2.78 15.98
N ARG A 103 5.26 2.81 17.22
CA ARG A 103 4.05 3.58 17.57
C ARG A 103 4.27 5.09 17.68
N GLY A 104 5.51 5.55 17.74
CA GLY A 104 5.83 6.97 17.94
C GLY A 104 5.30 7.91 16.85
N ASN A 105 5.21 7.40 15.62
CA ASN A 105 4.73 8.15 14.45
C ASN A 105 3.41 7.56 13.90
N TRP A 106 2.57 6.99 14.77
CA TRP A 106 1.34 6.34 14.37
C TRP A 106 0.13 6.80 15.18
N GLU A 107 -0.92 7.15 14.48
CA GLU A 107 -2.23 7.47 15.02
C GLU A 107 -3.26 6.49 14.46
N PHE A 108 -3.94 5.74 15.33
CA PHE A 108 -5.01 4.84 14.93
C PHE A 108 -6.38 5.42 15.27
N ARG A 109 -7.27 5.46 14.31
CA ARG A 109 -8.66 5.93 14.39
C ARG A 109 -9.61 4.76 14.18
N PRO A 110 -10.22 4.22 15.25
CA PRO A 110 -11.20 3.14 15.13
C PRO A 110 -12.52 3.66 14.56
N GLY A 111 -13.16 2.85 13.73
CA GLY A 111 -14.47 3.12 13.15
C GLY A 111 -14.49 3.14 11.64
N ASP A 112 -15.68 3.35 11.10
CA ASP A 112 -15.86 3.46 9.65
C ASP A 112 -15.18 4.74 9.13
N ALA A 113 -14.27 4.59 8.17
CA ALA A 113 -13.56 5.73 7.58
C ALA A 113 -14.51 6.79 7.00
N ARG A 114 -15.70 6.40 6.55
CA ARG A 114 -16.72 7.33 6.04
C ARG A 114 -17.25 8.28 7.12
N GLU A 115 -17.15 7.89 8.39
CA GLU A 115 -17.57 8.67 9.54
C GLU A 115 -16.39 9.35 10.24
N THR A 116 -15.28 8.63 10.37
CA THR A 116 -14.09 9.09 11.11
C THR A 116 -13.18 9.99 10.27
N MET A 117 -13.36 10.00 8.93
CA MET A 117 -12.60 10.82 8.00
C MET A 117 -13.50 11.23 6.81
N PRO A 118 -14.44 12.15 7.02
CA PRO A 118 -15.37 12.59 5.96
C PRO A 118 -14.67 13.32 4.80
N GLU A 119 -13.50 13.87 5.08
CA GLU A 119 -12.60 14.51 4.12
C GLU A 119 -11.15 14.08 4.35
N LEU A 120 -10.33 14.17 3.32
CA LEU A 120 -8.91 13.84 3.43
C LEU A 120 -8.19 14.95 4.20
N PRO A 121 -7.38 14.63 5.23
CA PRO A 121 -6.57 15.62 5.91
C PRO A 121 -5.69 16.39 4.93
N GLU A 122 -5.66 17.72 5.06
CA GLU A 122 -4.77 18.56 4.26
C GLU A 122 -3.33 18.06 4.33
N ARG A 123 -2.62 18.14 3.22
CA ARG A 123 -1.24 17.67 3.07
C ARG A 123 -1.03 16.17 3.23
N THR A 124 -2.08 15.35 3.06
CA THR A 124 -1.87 13.92 2.88
C THR A 124 -1.08 13.70 1.59
N GLU A 125 0.12 13.15 1.68
CA GLU A 125 1.02 12.97 0.53
C GLU A 125 1.03 11.52 0.03
N TYR A 126 0.49 10.61 0.84
CA TYR A 126 0.30 9.21 0.46
C TYR A 126 -1.01 8.67 1.05
N LEU A 127 -1.84 8.08 0.19
CA LEU A 127 -3.08 7.40 0.57
C LEU A 127 -2.99 5.92 0.20
N PHE A 128 -3.05 5.06 1.22
CA PHE A 128 -3.07 3.61 1.08
C PHE A 128 -4.46 3.08 1.37
N ILE A 129 -5.04 2.29 0.44
CA ILE A 129 -6.42 1.79 0.54
C ILE A 129 -6.43 0.27 0.43
N ASP A 130 -6.84 -0.41 1.51
CA ASP A 130 -7.03 -1.86 1.64
C ASP A 130 -8.15 -2.16 2.65
N ALA A 131 -9.36 -1.68 2.40
CA ALA A 131 -10.49 -1.79 3.33
C ALA A 131 -11.66 -2.61 2.76
N ASP A 132 -12.71 -1.96 2.28
CA ASP A 132 -13.86 -2.60 1.64
C ASP A 132 -13.68 -2.57 0.11
N HIS A 133 -13.62 -3.73 -0.52
CA HIS A 133 -13.40 -3.87 -1.96
C HIS A 133 -14.69 -3.71 -2.81
N GLY A 134 -15.75 -3.20 -2.20
CA GLY A 134 -17.03 -2.94 -2.85
C GLY A 134 -17.08 -1.62 -3.62
N ALA A 135 -17.80 -1.59 -4.73
CA ALA A 135 -17.98 -0.37 -5.52
C ALA A 135 -18.62 0.81 -4.75
N ARG A 136 -19.37 0.53 -3.67
CA ARG A 136 -19.98 1.58 -2.84
C ARG A 136 -18.91 2.35 -2.06
N PHE A 137 -17.98 1.64 -1.46
CA PHE A 137 -16.84 2.22 -0.73
C PHE A 137 -15.93 3.00 -1.70
N ALA A 138 -15.64 2.41 -2.85
CA ALA A 138 -14.84 3.05 -3.88
C ALA A 138 -15.44 4.39 -4.36
N ARG A 139 -16.76 4.43 -4.63
CA ARG A 139 -17.42 5.69 -5.01
C ARG A 139 -17.35 6.75 -3.91
N TRP A 140 -17.37 6.33 -2.64
CA TRP A 140 -17.21 7.25 -1.53
C TRP A 140 -15.81 7.87 -1.53
N TYR A 141 -14.75 7.09 -1.47
CA TYR A 141 -13.40 7.66 -1.39
C TYR A 141 -12.99 8.40 -2.66
N VAL A 142 -13.46 7.99 -3.83
CA VAL A 142 -13.25 8.76 -5.06
C VAL A 142 -13.85 10.16 -4.91
N ARG A 143 -15.12 10.27 -4.49
CA ARG A 143 -15.81 11.54 -4.38
C ARG A 143 -15.39 12.40 -3.20
N ALA A 144 -15.14 11.76 -2.05
CA ALA A 144 -14.86 12.47 -0.81
C ALA A 144 -13.36 12.77 -0.62
N LEU A 145 -12.47 11.90 -1.14
CA LEU A 145 -11.04 11.99 -0.87
C LEU A 145 -10.21 12.34 -2.12
N LEU A 146 -10.46 11.68 -3.27
CA LEU A 146 -9.62 11.86 -4.45
C LEU A 146 -10.03 13.07 -5.30
N GLU A 147 -11.33 13.29 -5.53
CA GLU A 147 -11.80 14.40 -6.36
C GLU A 147 -11.54 15.79 -5.75
N PRO A 148 -11.69 16.00 -4.43
CA PRO A 148 -11.38 17.27 -3.79
C PRO A 148 -9.89 17.53 -3.62
N CYS A 149 -9.03 16.49 -3.72
CA CYS A 149 -7.59 16.64 -3.53
C CYS A 149 -7.00 17.59 -4.58
N SER A 150 -6.42 18.70 -4.13
CA SER A 150 -5.81 19.75 -4.97
C SER A 150 -4.31 19.87 -4.79
N TRP A 151 -3.67 18.87 -4.16
CA TRP A 151 -2.23 18.81 -3.95
C TRP A 151 -1.64 17.48 -4.44
N PRO A 152 -0.33 17.41 -4.68
CA PRO A 152 0.32 16.17 -5.11
C PRO A 152 0.18 15.07 -4.06
N MET A 153 -0.32 13.90 -4.46
CA MET A 153 -0.50 12.77 -3.58
C MET A 153 -0.27 11.45 -4.31
N ASN A 154 0.47 10.52 -3.71
CA ASN A 154 0.56 9.15 -4.21
C ASN A 154 -0.57 8.31 -3.62
N VAL A 155 -1.11 7.41 -4.42
CA VAL A 155 -2.22 6.53 -4.02
C VAL A 155 -1.90 5.10 -4.38
N SER A 156 -2.15 4.19 -3.45
CA SER A 156 -2.13 2.74 -3.65
C SER A 156 -3.50 2.16 -3.31
N VAL A 157 -4.03 1.31 -4.19
CA VAL A 157 -5.30 0.61 -3.97
C VAL A 157 -5.08 -0.88 -4.12
N HIS A 158 -5.38 -1.66 -3.06
CA HIS A 158 -5.25 -3.11 -3.04
C HIS A 158 -6.42 -3.79 -3.75
N ASP A 159 -6.30 -5.07 -4.07
CA ASP A 159 -7.34 -5.95 -4.61
C ASP A 159 -8.02 -5.52 -5.93
N VAL A 160 -7.34 -4.70 -6.76
CA VAL A 160 -7.87 -4.24 -8.06
C VAL A 160 -7.79 -5.33 -9.13
N PHE A 161 -6.67 -6.06 -9.22
CA PHE A 161 -6.37 -6.99 -10.32
C PHE A 161 -6.15 -8.44 -9.89
N HIS A 162 -7.14 -9.11 -9.30
CA HIS A 162 -7.10 -10.57 -9.16
C HIS A 162 -7.16 -11.29 -10.52
N TRP A 163 -7.68 -10.62 -11.54
CA TRP A 163 -7.83 -11.06 -12.92
C TRP A 163 -7.30 -10.00 -13.89
N ARG A 164 -7.22 -10.34 -15.17
CA ARG A 164 -6.83 -9.39 -16.21
C ARG A 164 -7.71 -8.12 -16.24
N PHE A 165 -8.95 -8.23 -15.82
CA PHE A 165 -9.91 -7.14 -15.74
C PHE A 165 -10.47 -7.06 -14.32
N ALA A 166 -10.74 -5.82 -13.85
CA ALA A 166 -11.48 -5.62 -12.63
C ALA A 166 -12.90 -6.18 -12.77
N LYS A 167 -13.39 -6.84 -11.71
CA LYS A 167 -14.76 -7.39 -11.71
C LYS A 167 -15.80 -6.28 -11.84
N PRO A 168 -16.91 -6.50 -12.55
CA PRO A 168 -18.04 -5.58 -12.52
C PRO A 168 -18.50 -5.33 -11.07
N LEU A 169 -18.90 -4.10 -10.76
CA LEU A 169 -19.35 -3.68 -9.43
C LEU A 169 -18.31 -3.84 -8.30
N SER A 170 -17.03 -3.99 -8.64
CA SER A 170 -15.93 -3.98 -7.66
C SER A 170 -15.35 -2.59 -7.48
N GLU A 171 -14.57 -2.42 -6.40
CA GLU A 171 -13.71 -1.27 -6.17
C GLU A 171 -12.83 -0.96 -7.38
N GLY A 172 -12.09 -1.95 -7.87
CA GLY A 172 -11.16 -1.80 -8.99
C GLY A 172 -11.84 -1.26 -10.25
N ARG A 173 -13.09 -1.65 -10.53
CA ARG A 173 -13.83 -1.12 -11.68
C ARG A 173 -14.11 0.38 -11.54
N VAL A 174 -14.55 0.81 -10.36
CA VAL A 174 -14.84 2.23 -10.08
C VAL A 174 -13.58 3.09 -10.21
N VAL A 175 -12.47 2.64 -9.64
CA VAL A 175 -11.20 3.39 -9.67
C VAL A 175 -10.66 3.47 -11.09
N LEU A 176 -10.64 2.37 -11.83
CA LEU A 176 -10.14 2.36 -13.21
C LEU A 176 -10.98 3.24 -14.14
N ASP A 177 -12.30 3.21 -14.03
CA ASP A 177 -13.18 4.08 -14.82
C ASP A 177 -12.93 5.56 -14.50
N TRP A 178 -12.71 5.88 -13.23
CA TRP A 178 -12.39 7.23 -12.80
C TRP A 178 -11.02 7.69 -13.33
N LEU A 179 -9.98 6.85 -13.27
CA LEU A 179 -8.66 7.13 -13.81
C LEU A 179 -8.68 7.32 -15.34
N ASP A 180 -9.41 6.45 -16.04
CA ASP A 180 -9.57 6.51 -17.50
C ASP A 180 -10.28 7.82 -17.93
N THR A 181 -11.32 8.23 -17.23
CA THR A 181 -12.04 9.50 -17.49
C THR A 181 -11.11 10.71 -17.38
N ARG A 182 -10.16 10.66 -16.43
CA ARG A 182 -9.18 11.74 -16.18
C ARG A 182 -7.90 11.57 -17.00
N ARG A 183 -7.75 10.48 -17.76
CA ARG A 183 -6.52 10.11 -18.44
C ARG A 183 -5.32 10.06 -17.48
N GLN A 184 -5.60 9.68 -16.22
CA GLN A 184 -4.61 9.62 -15.17
C GLN A 184 -3.72 8.37 -15.37
N PRO A 185 -2.38 8.52 -15.52
CA PRO A 185 -1.48 7.38 -15.60
C PRO A 185 -1.47 6.57 -14.30
N TRP A 186 -1.36 5.26 -14.44
CA TRP A 186 -1.25 4.34 -13.31
C TRP A 186 -0.30 3.18 -13.63
N PHE A 187 0.14 2.49 -12.59
CA PHE A 187 1.03 1.34 -12.64
C PHE A 187 0.44 0.17 -11.85
N THR A 188 0.73 -1.04 -12.28
CA THR A 188 0.50 -2.26 -11.52
C THR A 188 1.56 -3.31 -11.85
N ALA A 189 1.94 -4.10 -10.85
CA ALA A 189 2.72 -5.32 -11.01
C ALA A 189 1.84 -6.58 -10.98
N ALA A 190 0.51 -6.42 -11.08
CA ALA A 190 -0.43 -7.54 -11.03
C ALA A 190 -0.15 -8.56 -12.13
N ARG A 191 0.19 -9.79 -11.74
CA ARG A 191 0.56 -10.87 -12.66
C ARG A 191 -0.47 -11.12 -13.76
N ALA A 192 -1.76 -11.01 -13.43
CA ALA A 192 -2.84 -11.21 -14.37
C ALA A 192 -2.99 -10.06 -15.39
N LYS A 193 -2.55 -8.84 -15.04
CA LYS A 193 -2.73 -7.62 -15.84
C LYS A 193 -1.46 -7.20 -16.55
N ALA A 194 -0.32 -7.26 -15.88
CA ALA A 194 0.97 -6.73 -16.31
C ALA A 194 2.08 -7.79 -16.18
N ARG A 195 1.91 -8.96 -16.82
CA ARG A 195 2.80 -10.11 -16.70
C ARG A 195 4.28 -9.77 -16.92
N GLY A 196 4.60 -8.93 -17.91
CA GLY A 196 5.98 -8.52 -18.19
C GLY A 196 6.60 -7.71 -17.05
N GLU A 197 5.86 -6.82 -16.40
CA GLU A 197 6.33 -6.07 -15.22
C GLU A 197 6.53 -7.00 -14.02
N PHE A 198 5.59 -7.92 -13.79
CA PHE A 198 5.72 -8.93 -12.75
C PHE A 198 6.99 -9.77 -12.91
N ASP A 199 7.20 -10.33 -14.11
CA ASP A 199 8.36 -11.19 -14.39
C ASP A 199 9.69 -10.39 -14.29
N ALA A 200 9.71 -9.13 -14.73
CA ALA A 200 10.88 -8.25 -14.61
C ALA A 200 11.21 -7.93 -13.15
N LEU A 201 10.21 -7.69 -12.30
CA LEU A 201 10.42 -7.47 -10.86
C LEU A 201 10.88 -8.76 -10.17
N CYS A 202 10.33 -9.93 -10.51
CA CYS A 202 10.80 -11.20 -9.98
C CYS A 202 12.28 -11.44 -10.32
N ALA A 203 12.70 -11.17 -11.56
CA ALA A 203 14.10 -11.31 -11.98
C ALA A 203 15.02 -10.35 -11.20
N LEU A 204 14.65 -9.07 -11.13
CA LEU A 204 15.42 -8.07 -10.37
C LEU A 204 15.53 -8.42 -8.88
N ARG A 205 14.43 -8.88 -8.25
CA ARG A 205 14.45 -9.34 -6.86
C ARG A 205 15.43 -10.50 -6.67
N ALA A 206 15.46 -11.46 -7.59
CA ALA A 206 16.40 -12.58 -7.53
C ALA A 206 17.86 -12.12 -7.67
N GLU A 207 18.16 -11.19 -8.59
CA GLU A 207 19.47 -10.57 -8.76
C GLU A 207 19.95 -9.84 -7.49
N LEU A 208 19.03 -9.19 -6.77
CA LEU A 208 19.31 -8.50 -5.52
C LEU A 208 19.29 -9.40 -4.27
N GLY A 209 19.11 -10.72 -4.44
CA GLY A 209 19.14 -11.69 -3.35
C GLY A 209 17.84 -11.85 -2.56
N PHE A 210 16.72 -11.30 -3.03
CA PHE A 210 15.39 -11.50 -2.41
C PHE A 210 14.79 -12.85 -2.88
N THR A 211 15.43 -13.95 -2.53
CA THR A 211 15.08 -15.30 -3.00
C THR A 211 14.09 -16.04 -2.11
N GLU A 212 13.99 -15.63 -0.83
CA GLU A 212 13.06 -16.23 0.13
C GLU A 212 11.85 -15.33 0.33
N ASP A 213 10.68 -15.83 -0.01
CA ASP A 213 9.43 -15.10 0.23
C ASP A 213 9.07 -15.10 1.73
N ILE A 214 8.56 -13.98 2.20
CA ILE A 214 7.84 -13.86 3.49
C ILE A 214 6.38 -14.22 3.23
N LYS A 215 5.81 -13.60 2.21
CA LYS A 215 4.48 -13.85 1.68
C LYS A 215 4.58 -13.97 0.15
N ALA A 216 4.42 -15.18 -0.36
CA ALA A 216 4.61 -15.44 -1.79
C ALA A 216 3.74 -14.56 -2.68
N SER A 217 4.38 -13.93 -3.67
CA SER A 217 3.73 -13.08 -4.66
C SER A 217 2.98 -13.92 -5.70
N LYS A 218 1.68 -14.12 -5.49
CA LYS A 218 0.84 -14.93 -6.38
C LYS A 218 0.05 -14.10 -7.37
N ALA A 219 -0.50 -12.99 -6.94
CA ALA A 219 -1.42 -12.16 -7.72
C ALA A 219 -0.92 -10.74 -7.93
N ASN A 220 -0.36 -10.10 -6.91
CA ASN A 220 0.02 -8.68 -6.89
C ASN A 220 -1.11 -7.75 -7.35
N PRO A 221 -2.29 -7.79 -6.76
CA PRO A 221 -3.46 -7.12 -7.32
C PRO A 221 -3.46 -5.59 -7.16
N MET A 222 -2.42 -4.98 -6.63
CA MET A 222 -2.37 -3.54 -6.35
C MET A 222 -2.26 -2.65 -7.58
N LEU A 223 -2.86 -1.48 -7.45
CA LEU A 223 -2.81 -0.36 -8.37
C LEU A 223 -2.11 0.83 -7.71
N TYR A 224 -1.23 1.52 -8.44
CA TYR A 224 -0.47 2.68 -7.98
C TYR A 224 -0.62 3.84 -8.95
N PHE A 225 -0.91 5.04 -8.45
CA PHE A 225 -0.95 6.27 -9.24
C PHE A 225 -0.55 7.49 -8.40
N ALA A 226 -0.44 8.65 -9.04
CA ALA A 226 -0.17 9.90 -8.34
C ALA A 226 -1.10 11.00 -8.86
N LEU A 227 -1.71 11.74 -7.98
CA LEU A 227 -2.40 12.98 -8.28
C LEU A 227 -1.40 14.13 -8.31
N SER A 228 -1.64 15.12 -9.15
CA SER A 228 -0.79 16.31 -9.33
C SER A 228 -1.63 17.58 -9.32
#